data_8c21f7062b62219fd63c4d006b099bb4
#
_entry.id   8c21f7062b62219fd63c4d006b099bb4
#
_cell.length_a   1.000
_cell.length_b   1.000
_cell.length_c   1.000
_cell.angle_alpha   90.00
_cell.angle_beta   90.00
_cell.angle_gamma   90.00
#
_symmetry.space_group_name_H-M   'P 1'
#
loop_
_entity.id
_entity.type
_entity.pdbx_description
1 polymer ?
#
loop_
_entity_poly.entity_id
_entity_poly.type
_entity_poly.pdbx_seq_one_letter_code
_entity_poly.pdbx_strand_id
1 'polypeptide(L)'
;MSTYTTLLIPPYSFLPANTLTPLAQKLRDFKLHALLSDPKAFSQSHTTESKLPLTAWEARISNPDFRIVVCIVDSDEQHGLRLEQKGGNGEEKEKGTDDVVERLLKSTWAGTFTLVGPFTRDAWVFQMSGQPVPGAEEEEKRWHLTSLFVLPEHRGRGLAAKLTLAAVHAGSSISQSSPPPVPGSQAARLTTRFRLIVHPNNKAVVGLYKKLGFVEGGLYTQKEAMVAMGDAAGVPEDAEGERWNSRLAIGMERLV
;
A
#
# COMPACT_ATOMS: atom_id res chain seq x y z
N MET A 1 -2.07 -27.43 3.74
CA MET A 1 -2.72 -26.09 3.88
C MET A 1 -1.85 -25.09 3.14
N SER A 2 -2.42 -24.23 2.29
CA SER A 2 -1.63 -23.21 1.60
C SER A 2 -1.00 -22.25 2.61
N THR A 3 0.30 -22.00 2.48
CA THR A 3 1.02 -20.98 3.24
C THR A 3 1.05 -19.69 2.44
N TYR A 4 1.28 -18.55 3.10
CA TYR A 4 1.22 -17.22 2.49
C TYR A 4 2.37 -16.37 2.96
N THR A 5 3.05 -15.73 2.02
CA THR A 5 4.13 -14.78 2.28
C THR A 5 3.74 -13.39 1.80
N THR A 6 4.12 -12.35 2.54
CA THR A 6 4.00 -10.95 2.09
C THR A 6 5.34 -10.46 1.56
N LEU A 7 5.33 -9.87 0.38
CA LEU A 7 6.49 -9.31 -0.31
C LEU A 7 6.22 -7.86 -0.67
N LEU A 8 7.22 -7.01 -0.55
CA LEU A 8 7.19 -5.64 -1.09
C LEU A 8 7.72 -5.69 -2.51
N ILE A 9 7.00 -5.10 -3.48
CA ILE A 9 7.58 -4.88 -4.81
C ILE A 9 8.78 -3.94 -4.64
N PRO A 10 9.99 -4.33 -5.08
CA PRO A 10 11.17 -3.49 -4.96
C PRO A 10 10.99 -2.15 -5.69
N PRO A 11 11.62 -1.05 -5.21
CA PRO A 11 11.65 0.20 -5.95
C PRO A 11 12.20 0.00 -7.36
N TYR A 12 11.69 0.77 -8.33
CA TYR A 12 12.06 0.64 -9.75
C TYR A 12 13.57 0.63 -9.99
N SER A 13 14.32 1.46 -9.26
CA SER A 13 15.79 1.54 -9.36
C SER A 13 16.53 0.24 -8.98
N PHE A 14 15.86 -0.70 -8.33
CA PHE A 14 16.40 -1.99 -7.90
C PHE A 14 15.75 -3.16 -8.65
N LEU A 15 14.86 -2.90 -9.60
CA LEU A 15 14.27 -3.97 -10.39
C LEU A 15 15.28 -4.50 -11.39
N PRO A 16 15.42 -5.84 -11.54
CA PRO A 16 16.20 -6.43 -12.61
C PRO A 16 15.70 -5.99 -13.99
N ALA A 17 16.58 -5.93 -14.95
CA ALA A 17 16.25 -5.58 -16.33
C ALA A 17 15.09 -6.45 -16.85
N ASN A 18 14.19 -5.83 -17.63
CA ASN A 18 13.04 -6.50 -18.26
C ASN A 18 11.97 -7.09 -17.30
N THR A 19 12.00 -6.77 -16.01
CA THR A 19 11.00 -7.26 -15.04
C THR A 19 9.83 -6.30 -14.78
N LEU A 20 9.98 -5.01 -15.10
CA LEU A 20 8.93 -3.99 -14.90
C LEU A 20 7.64 -4.35 -15.65
N THR A 21 7.73 -4.62 -16.95
CA THR A 21 6.56 -4.93 -17.79
C THR A 21 5.83 -6.20 -17.33
N PRO A 22 6.50 -7.34 -17.03
CA PRO A 22 5.83 -8.50 -16.47
C PRO A 22 5.17 -8.26 -15.11
N LEU A 23 5.79 -7.47 -14.22
CA LEU A 23 5.19 -7.10 -12.94
C LEU A 23 3.96 -6.20 -13.13
N ALA A 24 4.04 -5.24 -14.06
CA ALA A 24 2.93 -4.36 -14.40
C ALA A 24 1.73 -5.15 -14.99
N GLN A 25 2.01 -6.12 -15.86
CA GLN A 25 0.99 -7.01 -16.39
C GLN A 25 0.31 -7.79 -15.25
N LYS A 26 1.09 -8.35 -14.34
CA LYS A 26 0.57 -9.11 -13.21
C LYS A 26 -0.26 -8.26 -12.24
N LEU A 27 0.19 -7.03 -11.96
CA LEU A 27 -0.57 -6.06 -11.17
C LEU A 27 -1.90 -5.71 -11.84
N ARG A 28 -1.88 -5.48 -13.16
CA ARG A 28 -3.07 -5.20 -13.96
C ARG A 28 -4.07 -6.36 -13.87
N ASP A 29 -3.62 -7.57 -14.15
CA ASP A 29 -4.47 -8.76 -14.15
C ASP A 29 -5.09 -9.01 -12.78
N PHE A 30 -4.30 -8.88 -11.71
CA PHE A 30 -4.79 -8.95 -10.34
C PHE A 30 -5.85 -7.88 -10.05
N LYS A 31 -5.56 -6.61 -10.39
CA LYS A 31 -6.50 -5.51 -10.13
C LYS A 31 -7.80 -5.64 -10.91
N LEU A 32 -7.72 -6.02 -12.19
CA LEU A 32 -8.92 -6.23 -13.02
C LEU A 32 -9.75 -7.40 -12.51
N HIS A 33 -9.12 -8.50 -12.11
CA HIS A 33 -9.81 -9.61 -11.47
C HIS A 33 -10.50 -9.18 -10.16
N ALA A 34 -9.81 -8.41 -9.32
CA ALA A 34 -10.36 -7.88 -8.07
C ALA A 34 -11.59 -6.99 -8.31
N LEU A 35 -11.54 -6.12 -9.31
CA LEU A 35 -12.66 -5.23 -9.69
C LEU A 35 -13.88 -5.99 -10.23
N LEU A 36 -13.68 -7.13 -10.87
CA LEU A 36 -14.77 -8.01 -11.30
C LEU A 36 -15.35 -8.79 -10.13
N SER A 37 -14.49 -9.30 -9.24
CA SER A 37 -14.89 -10.15 -8.13
C SER A 37 -15.67 -9.41 -7.05
N ASP A 38 -15.34 -8.13 -6.80
CA ASP A 38 -15.98 -7.31 -5.78
C ASP A 38 -15.97 -5.82 -6.16
N PRO A 39 -16.82 -5.41 -7.13
CA PRO A 39 -16.84 -4.03 -7.64
C PRO A 39 -17.09 -2.97 -6.56
N LYS A 40 -17.79 -3.34 -5.48
CA LYS A 40 -18.16 -2.42 -4.39
C LYS A 40 -17.00 -2.12 -3.44
N ALA A 41 -15.92 -2.90 -3.51
CA ALA A 41 -14.74 -2.70 -2.68
C ALA A 41 -13.85 -1.54 -3.17
N PHE A 42 -14.10 -0.99 -4.35
CA PHE A 42 -13.25 0.00 -5.00
C PHE A 42 -14.02 1.25 -5.41
N SER A 43 -13.31 2.38 -5.46
CA SER A 43 -13.80 3.62 -6.07
C SER A 43 -13.68 3.61 -7.59
N GLN A 44 -12.69 2.89 -8.14
CA GLN A 44 -12.49 2.70 -9.57
C GLN A 44 -13.38 1.58 -10.12
N SER A 45 -13.69 1.65 -11.43
CA SER A 45 -14.46 0.61 -12.12
C SER A 45 -13.57 -0.25 -13.02
N HIS A 46 -13.97 -1.52 -13.21
CA HIS A 46 -13.32 -2.40 -14.19
C HIS A 46 -13.33 -1.79 -15.60
N THR A 47 -14.45 -1.16 -16.01
CA THR A 47 -14.59 -0.54 -17.33
C THR A 47 -13.56 0.57 -17.57
N THR A 48 -13.23 1.35 -16.54
CA THR A 48 -12.24 2.43 -16.64
C THR A 48 -10.83 1.85 -16.62
N GLU A 49 -10.53 0.99 -15.64
CA GLU A 49 -9.18 0.45 -15.44
C GLU A 49 -8.74 -0.48 -16.60
N SER A 50 -9.65 -1.23 -17.20
CA SER A 50 -9.35 -2.13 -18.32
C SER A 50 -8.88 -1.41 -19.59
N LYS A 51 -9.27 -0.14 -19.76
CA LYS A 51 -8.89 0.71 -20.90
C LYS A 51 -7.49 1.32 -20.75
N LEU A 52 -6.92 1.28 -19.57
CA LEU A 52 -5.58 1.84 -19.34
C LEU A 52 -4.53 1.05 -20.10
N PRO A 53 -3.61 1.71 -20.82
CA PRO A 53 -2.48 1.06 -21.47
C PRO A 53 -1.53 0.45 -20.42
N LEU A 54 -0.74 -0.51 -20.82
CA LEU A 54 0.22 -1.18 -19.92
C LEU A 54 1.22 -0.20 -19.29
N THR A 55 1.60 0.84 -20.04
CA THR A 55 2.47 1.92 -19.55
C THR A 55 1.92 2.66 -18.33
N ALA A 56 0.60 2.76 -18.18
CA ALA A 56 -0.02 3.33 -16.97
C ALA A 56 0.19 2.42 -15.75
N TRP A 57 0.25 1.11 -15.95
CA TRP A 57 0.53 0.13 -14.89
C TRP A 57 2.03 0.08 -14.56
N GLU A 58 2.89 0.22 -15.56
CA GLU A 58 4.33 0.40 -15.37
C GLU A 58 4.62 1.67 -14.54
N ALA A 59 3.93 2.78 -14.85
CA ALA A 59 4.03 4.02 -14.09
C ALA A 59 3.64 3.86 -12.61
N ARG A 60 2.65 3.01 -12.30
CA ARG A 60 2.27 2.72 -10.89
C ARG A 60 3.37 1.99 -10.12
N ILE A 61 4.12 1.11 -10.77
CA ILE A 61 5.24 0.38 -10.14
C ILE A 61 6.48 1.26 -10.04
N SER A 62 6.76 2.06 -11.07
CA SER A 62 7.94 2.91 -11.13
C SER A 62 7.80 4.23 -10.37
N ASN A 63 6.59 4.60 -9.94
CA ASN A 63 6.37 5.80 -9.14
C ASN A 63 7.05 5.67 -7.76
N PRO A 64 8.00 6.57 -7.44
CA PRO A 64 8.73 6.50 -6.17
C PRO A 64 7.85 6.74 -4.93
N ASP A 65 6.66 7.35 -5.10
CA ASP A 65 5.73 7.60 -4.00
C ASP A 65 4.82 6.41 -3.71
N PHE A 66 4.83 5.37 -4.55
CA PHE A 66 4.03 4.16 -4.34
C PHE A 66 4.89 3.01 -3.85
N ARG A 67 4.37 2.27 -2.89
CA ARG A 67 4.93 1.00 -2.41
C ARG A 67 3.81 -0.03 -2.36
N ILE A 68 3.98 -1.11 -3.07
CA ILE A 68 2.95 -2.15 -3.19
C ILE A 68 3.40 -3.39 -2.44
N VAL A 69 2.64 -3.76 -1.41
CA VAL A 69 2.80 -5.03 -0.69
C VAL A 69 1.88 -6.05 -1.31
N VAL A 70 2.43 -7.21 -1.63
CA VAL A 70 1.72 -8.33 -2.24
C VAL A 70 1.73 -9.52 -1.28
N CYS A 71 0.60 -10.16 -1.10
CA CYS A 71 0.50 -11.45 -0.45
C CYS A 71 0.47 -12.54 -1.52
N ILE A 72 1.47 -13.41 -1.54
CA ILE A 72 1.55 -14.54 -2.48
C ILE A 72 1.15 -15.83 -1.78
N VAL A 73 0.68 -16.80 -2.57
CA VAL A 73 0.52 -18.20 -2.16
C VAL A 73 1.87 -18.89 -2.34
N ASP A 74 2.41 -19.45 -1.26
CA ASP A 74 3.66 -20.21 -1.34
C ASP A 74 3.38 -21.57 -2.01
N SER A 75 4.22 -21.96 -2.96
CA SER A 75 4.24 -23.32 -3.51
C SER A 75 5.05 -24.25 -2.61
N ASP A 76 4.65 -25.53 -2.53
CA ASP A 76 5.34 -26.52 -1.69
C ASP A 76 6.82 -26.68 -2.08
N GLU A 77 7.20 -26.43 -3.34
CA GLU A 77 8.57 -26.44 -3.82
C GLU A 77 9.48 -25.36 -3.19
N GLN A 78 8.91 -24.23 -2.78
CA GLN A 78 9.68 -23.12 -2.19
C GLN A 78 9.98 -23.33 -0.68
N HIS A 79 9.32 -24.29 -0.04
CA HIS A 79 9.58 -24.61 1.37
C HIS A 79 10.91 -25.34 1.58
N GLY A 80 11.38 -26.10 0.59
CA GLY A 80 12.64 -26.84 0.65
C GLY A 80 13.91 -25.96 0.57
N LEU A 81 13.84 -24.87 -0.19
CA LEU A 81 14.98 -23.98 -0.42
C LEU A 81 15.31 -23.05 0.78
N ARG A 82 14.37 -22.85 1.69
CA ARG A 82 14.53 -21.93 2.84
C ARG A 82 15.38 -22.49 3.98
N LEU A 83 15.66 -23.79 3.97
CA LEU A 83 16.43 -24.47 5.04
C LEU A 83 17.94 -24.52 4.76
N GLU A 84 18.41 -24.20 3.55
CA GLU A 84 19.83 -24.37 3.17
C GLU A 84 20.65 -23.07 3.11
N GLN A 85 20.07 -21.88 3.32
CA GLN A 85 20.80 -20.61 3.20
C GLN A 85 20.93 -19.86 4.54
N LYS A 86 21.90 -20.27 5.34
CA LYS A 86 22.51 -19.44 6.38
C LYS A 86 24.02 -19.35 6.13
N GLY A 87 24.45 -18.20 5.62
CA GLY A 87 25.86 -17.77 5.60
C GLY A 87 26.34 -17.15 4.30
N GLY A 88 26.62 -15.85 4.29
CA GLY A 88 27.33 -15.18 3.18
C GLY A 88 27.19 -13.65 3.20
N ASN A 89 28.33 -12.96 3.17
CA ASN A 89 28.47 -11.51 3.28
C ASN A 89 28.39 -10.78 1.92
N GLY A 90 27.78 -9.60 1.88
CA GLY A 90 28.03 -8.52 0.90
C GLY A 90 27.31 -8.58 -0.46
N GLU A 91 27.20 -9.74 -1.09
CA GLU A 91 26.46 -9.94 -2.37
C GLU A 91 24.97 -10.23 -2.16
N GLU A 92 24.51 -10.20 -0.90
CA GLU A 92 23.17 -10.62 -0.47
C GLU A 92 22.04 -9.68 -0.89
N LYS A 93 22.32 -8.37 -1.12
CA LYS A 93 21.26 -7.40 -1.45
C LYS A 93 20.71 -7.56 -2.87
N GLU A 94 21.57 -7.76 -3.86
CA GLU A 94 21.10 -7.95 -5.25
C GLU A 94 20.43 -9.31 -5.41
N LYS A 95 21.06 -10.36 -4.87
CA LYS A 95 20.50 -11.72 -4.89
C LYS A 95 19.14 -11.83 -4.19
N GLY A 96 18.94 -11.05 -3.09
CA GLY A 96 17.67 -10.97 -2.39
C GLY A 96 16.56 -10.28 -3.19
N THR A 97 16.89 -9.29 -4.03
CA THR A 97 15.92 -8.59 -4.88
C THR A 97 15.46 -9.47 -6.04
N ASP A 98 16.38 -10.18 -6.68
CA ASP A 98 16.08 -11.10 -7.78
C ASP A 98 15.14 -12.22 -7.33
N ASP A 99 15.39 -12.82 -6.15
CA ASP A 99 14.51 -13.84 -5.55
C ASP A 99 13.12 -13.29 -5.29
N VAL A 100 13.00 -12.08 -4.72
CA VAL A 100 11.71 -11.43 -4.47
C VAL A 100 10.94 -11.22 -5.77
N VAL A 101 11.59 -10.70 -6.80
CA VAL A 101 10.95 -10.44 -8.10
C VAL A 101 10.55 -11.75 -8.78
N GLU A 102 11.39 -12.76 -8.77
CA GLU A 102 11.08 -14.09 -9.31
C GLU A 102 9.84 -14.69 -8.61
N ARG A 103 9.78 -14.63 -7.28
CA ARG A 103 8.62 -15.10 -6.51
C ARG A 103 7.36 -14.31 -6.84
N LEU A 104 7.45 -12.97 -6.94
CA LEU A 104 6.32 -12.13 -7.36
C LEU A 104 5.80 -12.53 -8.74
N LEU A 105 6.70 -12.85 -9.68
CA LEU A 105 6.32 -13.23 -11.04
C LEU A 105 5.75 -14.65 -11.12
N LYS A 106 6.30 -15.61 -10.40
CA LYS A 106 5.90 -17.03 -10.48
C LYS A 106 4.70 -17.39 -9.62
N SER A 107 4.56 -16.77 -8.45
CA SER A 107 3.51 -17.16 -7.48
C SER A 107 2.15 -16.55 -7.80
N THR A 108 1.08 -17.20 -7.35
CA THR A 108 -0.28 -16.63 -7.36
C THR A 108 -0.39 -15.52 -6.32
N TRP A 109 -0.92 -14.37 -6.71
CA TRP A 109 -1.21 -13.28 -5.79
C TRP A 109 -2.56 -13.49 -5.12
N ALA A 110 -2.58 -13.53 -3.79
CA ALA A 110 -3.78 -13.66 -2.98
C ALA A 110 -4.36 -12.31 -2.53
N GLY A 111 -3.52 -11.27 -2.49
CA GLY A 111 -3.96 -9.94 -2.08
C GLY A 111 -2.86 -8.89 -2.25
N THR A 112 -3.28 -7.62 -2.21
CA THR A 112 -2.36 -6.47 -2.29
C THR A 112 -2.78 -5.38 -1.30
N PHE A 113 -1.82 -4.53 -0.94
CA PHE A 113 -2.03 -3.30 -0.21
C PHE A 113 -0.99 -2.26 -0.65
N THR A 114 -1.40 -1.03 -0.87
CA THR A 114 -0.53 0.04 -1.38
C THR A 114 -0.31 1.10 -0.32
N LEU A 115 0.94 1.55 -0.17
CA LEU A 115 1.31 2.76 0.57
C LEU A 115 1.59 3.86 -0.45
N VAL A 116 1.13 5.06 -0.14
CA VAL A 116 1.40 6.29 -0.91
C VAL A 116 2.09 7.28 0.01
N GLY A 117 3.18 7.89 -0.44
CA GLY A 117 3.96 8.84 0.33
C GLY A 117 5.47 8.57 0.28
N PRO A 118 6.27 9.20 1.16
CA PRO A 118 5.81 10.02 2.30
C PRO A 118 5.26 11.39 1.88
N PHE A 119 4.16 11.78 2.50
CA PHE A 119 3.55 13.09 2.27
C PHE A 119 4.22 14.18 3.10
N THR A 120 4.31 15.38 2.53
CA THR A 120 4.61 16.59 3.30
C THR A 120 3.44 16.89 4.25
N ARG A 121 3.70 17.70 5.28
CA ARG A 121 2.68 18.12 6.23
C ARG A 121 1.51 18.81 5.54
N ASP A 122 1.80 19.71 4.59
CA ASP A 122 0.77 20.46 3.88
C ASP A 122 -0.08 19.57 2.96
N ALA A 123 0.54 18.63 2.25
CA ALA A 123 -0.18 17.64 1.43
C ALA A 123 -0.98 16.62 2.26
N TRP A 124 -0.65 16.46 3.54
CA TRP A 124 -1.36 15.56 4.45
C TRP A 124 -2.66 16.16 4.98
N VAL A 125 -2.69 17.49 5.21
CA VAL A 125 -3.78 18.14 5.94
C VAL A 125 -4.97 18.45 5.04
N PHE A 126 -6.13 17.97 5.43
CA PHE A 126 -7.42 18.35 4.88
C PHE A 126 -8.16 19.22 5.91
N GLN A 127 -8.20 20.51 5.69
CA GLN A 127 -8.64 21.56 6.64
C GLN A 127 -9.96 21.25 7.36
N MET A 128 -10.93 20.69 6.63
CA MET A 128 -12.28 20.46 7.15
C MET A 128 -12.50 19.04 7.67
N SER A 129 -11.48 18.19 7.67
CA SER A 129 -11.63 16.77 8.02
C SER A 129 -11.76 16.52 9.53
N GLY A 130 -11.28 17.45 10.36
CA GLY A 130 -11.17 17.23 11.81
C GLY A 130 -10.09 16.21 12.17
N GLN A 131 -9.15 15.95 11.25
CA GLN A 131 -8.03 15.03 11.50
C GLN A 131 -7.08 15.56 12.57
N PRO A 132 -6.37 14.68 13.30
CA PRO A 132 -5.31 15.09 14.20
C PRO A 132 -4.23 15.91 13.50
N VAL A 133 -3.71 16.92 14.17
CA VAL A 133 -2.62 17.75 13.65
C VAL A 133 -1.36 16.88 13.52
N PRO A 134 -0.74 16.82 12.33
CA PRO A 134 0.49 16.07 12.15
C PRO A 134 1.68 16.80 12.78
N GLY A 135 2.70 16.02 13.19
CA GLY A 135 3.98 16.54 13.68
C GLY A 135 4.76 17.34 12.64
N ALA A 136 5.92 17.87 13.04
CA ALA A 136 6.83 18.56 12.13
C ALA A 136 7.46 17.60 11.09
N GLU A 137 7.99 18.15 10.00
CA GLU A 137 8.59 17.33 8.92
C GLU A 137 9.81 16.53 9.38
N GLU A 138 10.53 17.08 10.34
CA GLU A 138 11.74 16.51 10.91
C GLU A 138 11.45 15.40 11.94
N GLU A 139 10.21 15.37 12.46
CA GLU A 139 9.80 14.46 13.53
C GLU A 139 8.89 13.34 13.05
N GLU A 140 8.22 13.55 11.90
CA GLU A 140 7.18 12.64 11.45
C GLU A 140 7.18 12.43 9.93
N LYS A 141 7.12 11.15 9.50
CA LYS A 141 6.84 10.75 8.11
C LYS A 141 5.42 10.21 7.99
N ARG A 142 4.75 10.51 6.87
CA ARG A 142 3.30 10.30 6.68
C ARG A 142 3.02 9.45 5.47
N TRP A 143 2.33 8.33 5.68
CA TRP A 143 1.97 7.38 4.64
C TRP A 143 0.48 7.15 4.59
N HIS A 144 -0.10 7.22 3.40
CA HIS A 144 -1.49 6.84 3.17
C HIS A 144 -1.56 5.38 2.70
N LEU A 145 -2.42 4.60 3.35
CA LEU A 145 -2.66 3.19 3.04
C LEU A 145 -3.93 3.07 2.20
N THR A 146 -3.84 2.45 1.04
CA THR A 146 -4.96 2.35 0.09
C THR A 146 -4.99 1.03 -0.66
N SER A 147 -6.12 0.73 -1.31
CA SER A 147 -6.27 -0.43 -2.20
C SER A 147 -6.00 -1.78 -1.53
N LEU A 148 -6.35 -1.94 -0.22
CA LEU A 148 -6.34 -3.25 0.42
C LEU A 148 -7.37 -4.15 -0.25
N PHE A 149 -6.92 -5.24 -0.81
CA PHE A 149 -7.80 -6.27 -1.34
C PHE A 149 -7.22 -7.67 -1.14
N VAL A 150 -8.10 -8.60 -0.78
CA VAL A 150 -7.82 -10.04 -0.72
C VAL A 150 -8.85 -10.73 -1.59
N LEU A 151 -8.39 -11.56 -2.53
CA LEU A 151 -9.26 -12.33 -3.41
C LEU A 151 -10.24 -13.19 -2.60
N PRO A 152 -11.49 -13.32 -3.03
CA PRO A 152 -12.55 -14.00 -2.27
C PRO A 152 -12.15 -15.41 -1.80
N GLU A 153 -11.50 -16.19 -2.66
CA GLU A 153 -11.05 -17.57 -2.39
C GLU A 153 -9.94 -17.67 -1.34
N HIS A 154 -9.28 -16.55 -1.02
CA HIS A 154 -8.24 -16.47 0.00
C HIS A 154 -8.69 -15.78 1.28
N ARG A 155 -9.94 -15.32 1.38
CA ARG A 155 -10.49 -14.66 2.58
C ARG A 155 -10.65 -15.61 3.77
N GLY A 156 -10.91 -15.07 4.95
CA GLY A 156 -11.07 -15.86 6.19
C GLY A 156 -9.77 -16.39 6.80
N ARG A 157 -8.59 -16.04 6.23
CA ARG A 157 -7.27 -16.56 6.63
C ARG A 157 -6.37 -15.49 7.27
N GLY A 158 -6.92 -14.35 7.66
CA GLY A 158 -6.17 -13.26 8.30
C GLY A 158 -5.27 -12.45 7.35
N LEU A 159 -5.35 -12.64 6.03
CA LEU A 159 -4.43 -12.03 5.07
C LEU A 159 -4.54 -10.49 5.02
N ALA A 160 -5.72 -9.92 5.24
CA ALA A 160 -5.88 -8.48 5.33
C ALA A 160 -5.08 -7.87 6.49
N ALA A 161 -5.08 -8.53 7.66
CA ALA A 161 -4.24 -8.13 8.79
C ALA A 161 -2.75 -8.28 8.47
N LYS A 162 -2.36 -9.40 7.85
CA LYS A 162 -0.98 -9.67 7.45
C LYS A 162 -0.45 -8.62 6.47
N LEU A 163 -1.23 -8.26 5.45
CA LEU A 163 -0.92 -7.20 4.50
C LEU A 163 -0.79 -5.83 5.18
N THR A 164 -1.72 -5.50 6.09
CA THR A 164 -1.69 -4.23 6.82
C THR A 164 -0.44 -4.11 7.69
N LEU A 165 -0.09 -5.15 8.45
CA LEU A 165 1.11 -5.15 9.28
C LEU A 165 2.38 -5.08 8.44
N ALA A 166 2.44 -5.78 7.31
CA ALA A 166 3.57 -5.72 6.38
C ALA A 166 3.73 -4.32 5.76
N ALA A 167 2.61 -3.66 5.39
CA ALA A 167 2.63 -2.29 4.88
C ALA A 167 3.11 -1.29 5.95
N VAL A 168 2.59 -1.38 7.18
CA VAL A 168 3.05 -0.54 8.30
C VAL A 168 4.54 -0.76 8.57
N HIS A 169 5.01 -2.01 8.58
CA HIS A 169 6.42 -2.32 8.75
C HIS A 169 7.28 -1.72 7.63
N ALA A 170 6.88 -1.88 6.37
CA ALA A 170 7.60 -1.34 5.21
C ALA A 170 7.71 0.20 5.28
N GLY A 171 6.61 0.91 5.53
CA GLY A 171 6.61 2.37 5.66
C GLY A 171 7.46 2.86 6.82
N SER A 172 7.40 2.18 7.99
CA SER A 172 8.24 2.50 9.13
C SER A 172 9.73 2.29 8.83
N SER A 173 10.09 1.18 8.18
CA SER A 173 11.48 0.89 7.81
C SER A 173 12.03 1.92 6.81
N ILE A 174 11.25 2.29 5.80
CA ILE A 174 11.62 3.32 4.82
C ILE A 174 11.80 4.68 5.52
N SER A 175 10.90 5.04 6.44
CA SER A 175 10.98 6.29 7.20
C SER A 175 12.25 6.38 8.04
N GLN A 176 12.63 5.29 8.70
CA GLN A 176 13.84 5.23 9.54
C GLN A 176 15.15 5.19 8.72
N SER A 177 15.10 4.76 7.46
CA SER A 177 16.26 4.72 6.57
C SER A 177 16.61 6.08 5.95
N SER A 178 15.77 7.10 6.14
CA SER A 178 16.05 8.47 5.69
C SER A 178 17.17 9.06 6.53
N PRO A 179 18.18 9.74 5.93
CA PRO A 179 19.26 10.35 6.69
C PRO A 179 18.69 11.39 7.67
N PRO A 180 19.30 11.53 8.88
CA PRO A 180 18.87 12.54 9.83
C PRO A 180 19.01 13.94 9.24
N PRO A 181 18.08 14.87 9.52
CA PRO A 181 18.06 16.19 8.92
C PRO A 181 19.24 17.09 9.30
N VAL A 182 19.97 16.77 10.36
CA VAL A 182 21.16 17.53 10.81
C VAL A 182 22.28 16.57 11.21
N PRO A 183 23.50 16.69 10.62
CA PRO A 183 24.66 15.93 11.08
C PRO A 183 25.00 16.27 12.53
N GLY A 184 25.03 15.24 13.42
CA GLY A 184 25.42 15.40 14.82
C GLY A 184 24.28 15.59 15.82
N SER A 185 23.03 15.70 15.40
CA SER A 185 21.89 15.57 16.31
C SER A 185 21.74 14.11 16.73
N GLN A 186 21.54 13.84 18.04
CA GLN A 186 21.04 12.53 18.45
C GLN A 186 19.74 12.29 17.68
N ALA A 187 19.76 11.32 16.77
CA ALA A 187 18.62 10.99 15.93
C ALA A 187 17.45 10.57 16.82
N ALA A 188 16.58 11.52 17.13
CA ALA A 188 15.28 11.18 17.68
C ALA A 188 14.60 10.23 16.67
N ARG A 189 14.12 9.09 17.17
CA ARG A 189 13.45 8.11 16.32
C ARG A 189 12.26 8.80 15.64
N LEU A 190 12.30 8.88 14.31
CA LEU A 190 11.20 9.46 13.52
C LEU A 190 9.91 8.71 13.79
N THR A 191 8.86 9.42 14.15
CA THR A 191 7.51 8.87 14.22
C THR A 191 7.01 8.63 12.79
N THR A 192 6.34 7.51 12.57
CA THR A 192 5.70 7.23 11.29
C THR A 192 4.19 7.22 11.48
N ARG A 193 3.49 8.13 10.80
CA ARG A 193 2.03 8.20 10.78
C ARG A 193 1.48 7.50 9.57
N PHE A 194 0.54 6.62 9.80
CA PHE A 194 -0.22 5.94 8.76
C PHE A 194 -1.67 6.40 8.80
N ARG A 195 -2.25 6.71 7.64
CA ARG A 195 -3.67 7.00 7.48
C ARG A 195 -4.25 6.10 6.41
N LEU A 196 -5.48 5.69 6.61
CA LEU A 196 -6.36 5.13 5.60
C LEU A 196 -7.73 5.79 5.69
N ILE A 197 -8.49 5.73 4.61
CA ILE A 197 -9.84 6.28 4.56
C ILE A 197 -10.78 5.15 4.15
N VAL A 198 -11.83 4.92 4.95
CA VAL A 198 -12.74 3.79 4.78
C VAL A 198 -14.19 4.26 4.85
N HIS A 199 -15.06 3.65 4.06
CA HIS A 199 -16.50 3.93 4.14
C HIS A 199 -17.07 3.35 5.44
N PRO A 200 -17.88 4.12 6.21
CA PRO A 200 -18.38 3.72 7.53
C PRO A 200 -19.22 2.45 7.51
N ASN A 201 -19.88 2.16 6.40
CA ASN A 201 -20.67 0.93 6.24
C ASN A 201 -19.81 -0.33 6.14
N ASN A 202 -18.50 -0.20 5.91
CA ASN A 202 -17.57 -1.33 5.90
C ASN A 202 -17.11 -1.68 7.33
N LYS A 203 -18.08 -2.06 8.18
CA LYS A 203 -17.85 -2.35 9.61
C LYS A 203 -16.78 -3.41 9.85
N ALA A 204 -16.68 -4.40 8.97
CA ALA A 204 -15.68 -5.47 9.09
C ALA A 204 -14.25 -4.91 8.95
N VAL A 205 -14.03 -4.03 7.97
CA VAL A 205 -12.73 -3.40 7.73
C VAL A 205 -12.40 -2.37 8.81
N VAL A 206 -13.37 -1.55 9.25
CA VAL A 206 -13.19 -0.65 10.40
C VAL A 206 -12.79 -1.44 11.65
N GLY A 207 -13.48 -2.56 11.94
CA GLY A 207 -13.16 -3.44 13.06
C GLY A 207 -11.77 -4.08 12.95
N LEU A 208 -11.33 -4.44 11.74
CA LEU A 208 -9.99 -4.93 11.48
C LEU A 208 -8.94 -3.87 11.85
N TYR A 209 -9.08 -2.65 11.34
CA TYR A 209 -8.11 -1.59 11.60
C TYR A 209 -8.05 -1.18 13.07
N LYS A 210 -9.20 -1.13 13.77
CA LYS A 210 -9.21 -0.92 15.23
C LYS A 210 -8.40 -1.98 15.97
N LYS A 211 -8.56 -3.26 15.62
CA LYS A 211 -7.76 -4.35 16.21
C LYS A 211 -6.27 -4.24 15.91
N LEU A 212 -5.90 -3.59 14.81
CA LEU A 212 -4.51 -3.32 14.42
C LEU A 212 -3.96 -2.00 14.96
N GLY A 213 -4.66 -1.36 15.90
CA GLY A 213 -4.22 -0.15 16.60
C GLY A 213 -4.44 1.15 15.83
N PHE A 214 -5.28 1.14 14.79
CA PHE A 214 -5.72 2.38 14.15
C PHE A 214 -6.87 2.99 14.95
N VAL A 215 -6.85 4.30 15.12
CA VAL A 215 -7.90 5.10 15.75
C VAL A 215 -8.57 6.01 14.73
N GLU A 216 -9.84 6.35 14.95
CA GLU A 216 -10.55 7.27 14.07
C GLU A 216 -9.91 8.67 14.17
N GLY A 217 -9.63 9.27 13.00
CA GLY A 217 -8.88 10.52 12.85
C GLY A 217 -9.48 11.44 11.78
N GLY A 218 -10.78 11.74 11.90
CA GLY A 218 -11.48 12.68 11.03
C GLY A 218 -12.43 12.07 10.03
N LEU A 219 -13.19 12.95 9.35
CA LEU A 219 -14.13 12.59 8.31
C LEU A 219 -13.72 13.25 6.98
N TYR A 220 -13.80 12.50 5.92
CA TYR A 220 -13.31 12.89 4.60
C TYR A 220 -14.43 12.84 3.56
N THR A 221 -14.33 13.72 2.58
CA THR A 221 -15.14 13.64 1.36
C THR A 221 -14.56 12.61 0.40
N GLN A 222 -15.34 12.18 -0.59
CA GLN A 222 -14.84 11.32 -1.66
C GLN A 222 -13.69 11.97 -2.45
N LYS A 223 -13.76 13.29 -2.68
CA LYS A 223 -12.68 14.05 -3.33
C LYS A 223 -11.38 13.97 -2.54
N GLU A 224 -11.43 14.25 -1.24
CA GLU A 224 -10.27 14.20 -0.36
C GLU A 224 -9.68 12.78 -0.27
N ALA A 225 -10.54 11.77 -0.26
CA ALA A 225 -10.08 10.38 -0.27
C ALA A 225 -9.32 10.04 -1.56
N MET A 226 -9.77 10.52 -2.73
CA MET A 226 -9.05 10.31 -4.00
C MET A 226 -7.72 11.06 -4.04
N VAL A 227 -7.69 12.31 -3.56
CA VAL A 227 -6.42 13.08 -3.43
C VAL A 227 -5.45 12.35 -2.50
N ALA A 228 -5.92 11.87 -1.36
CA ALA A 228 -5.10 11.13 -0.40
C ALA A 228 -4.50 9.84 -0.99
N MET A 229 -5.20 9.20 -1.92
CA MET A 229 -4.71 7.99 -2.62
C MET A 229 -3.71 8.30 -3.75
N GLY A 230 -3.40 9.58 -4.01
CA GLY A 230 -2.58 9.99 -5.15
C GLY A 230 -3.33 9.99 -6.48
N ASP A 231 -4.66 9.91 -6.47
CA ASP A 231 -5.53 9.86 -7.67
C ASP A 231 -6.34 11.16 -7.83
N ALA A 232 -5.69 12.29 -7.65
CA ALA A 232 -6.34 13.61 -7.81
C ALA A 232 -6.89 13.83 -9.23
N ALA A 233 -6.21 13.29 -10.25
CA ALA A 233 -6.64 13.36 -11.63
C ALA A 233 -7.90 12.51 -11.93
N GLY A 234 -8.19 11.54 -11.08
CA GLY A 234 -9.40 10.72 -11.18
C GLY A 234 -10.66 11.40 -10.62
N VAL A 235 -10.53 12.58 -9.99
CA VAL A 235 -11.66 13.39 -9.56
C VAL A 235 -12.25 14.09 -10.79
N PRO A 236 -13.52 13.83 -11.17
CA PRO A 236 -14.12 14.53 -12.30
C PRO A 236 -14.18 16.05 -12.08
N GLU A 237 -14.02 16.83 -13.16
CA GLU A 237 -14.10 18.31 -13.09
C GLU A 237 -15.47 18.79 -12.58
N ASP A 238 -16.53 18.05 -12.92
CA ASP A 238 -17.91 18.28 -12.50
C ASP A 238 -18.31 17.48 -11.25
N ALA A 239 -17.33 17.07 -10.43
CA ALA A 239 -17.56 16.31 -9.20
C ALA A 239 -18.34 17.14 -8.18
N GLU A 240 -19.65 17.29 -8.38
CA GLU A 240 -20.57 18.02 -7.52
C GLU A 240 -21.56 17.08 -6.84
N GLY A 241 -22.37 17.66 -5.95
CA GLY A 241 -23.40 16.94 -5.24
C GLY A 241 -22.91 16.17 -4.01
N GLU A 242 -23.87 15.55 -3.35
CA GLU A 242 -23.71 14.93 -2.04
C GLU A 242 -22.66 13.81 -2.03
N ARG A 243 -22.63 13.00 -3.07
CA ARG A 243 -21.67 11.90 -3.21
C ARG A 243 -20.21 12.36 -3.06
N TRP A 244 -19.87 13.52 -3.62
CA TRP A 244 -18.49 14.02 -3.70
C TRP A 244 -18.10 14.90 -2.52
N ASN A 245 -19.08 15.60 -1.94
CA ASN A 245 -18.84 16.67 -0.97
C ASN A 245 -19.28 16.31 0.46
N SER A 246 -20.07 15.25 0.66
CA SER A 246 -20.43 14.78 2.00
C SER A 246 -19.22 14.14 2.70
N ARG A 247 -19.00 14.53 3.96
CA ARG A 247 -17.96 13.98 4.83
C ARG A 247 -18.44 12.72 5.51
N LEU A 248 -18.44 11.61 4.78
CA LEU A 248 -18.92 10.33 5.27
C LEU A 248 -17.81 9.31 5.49
N ALA A 249 -16.69 9.43 4.77
CA ALA A 249 -15.60 8.48 4.89
C ALA A 249 -14.79 8.73 6.16
N ILE A 250 -14.55 7.67 6.92
CA ILE A 250 -13.80 7.72 8.19
C ILE A 250 -12.30 7.62 7.87
N GLY A 251 -11.53 8.62 8.28
CA GLY A 251 -10.09 8.50 8.38
C GLY A 251 -9.71 7.70 9.62
N MET A 252 -8.78 6.78 9.47
CA MET A 252 -8.22 6.06 10.60
C MET A 252 -6.71 6.19 10.57
N GLU A 253 -6.10 6.49 11.71
CA GLU A 253 -4.68 6.76 11.84
C GLU A 253 -4.00 5.85 12.85
N ARG A 254 -2.72 5.56 12.60
CA ARG A 254 -1.84 4.84 13.52
C ARG A 254 -0.46 5.49 13.53
N LEU A 255 0.07 5.72 14.72
CA LEU A 255 1.46 6.16 14.95
C LEU A 255 2.33 4.96 15.34
N VAL A 256 3.57 4.94 14.82
CA VAL A 256 4.57 3.89 15.10
C VAL A 256 5.94 4.51 15.33
#